data_0529889de0edfa27a91927b5906c5425
#
_entry.id   0529889de0edfa27a91927b5906c5425
#
_cell.length_a   1.000
_cell.length_b   1.000
_cell.length_c   1.000
_cell.angle_alpha   90.00
_cell.angle_beta   90.00
_cell.angle_gamma   90.00
#
_symmetry.space_group_name_H-M   'P 1'
#
loop_
_entity.id
_entity.type
_entity.pdbx_description
1 polymer ?
#
loop_
_entity_poly.entity_id
_entity_poly.type
_entity_poly.pdbx_seq_one_letter_code
_entity_poly.pdbx_strand_id
1 'polypeptide(L)'
;MAGGRLRTLELAVRLAPIALRFSLDDSRYRRNRGRVDAERYRRHAARAVDAFIGLGPLFIKLGQILSVRPDVLPDPYIAEFSRLQDEVPPEEFDRVKPLIESELGRRVEDVFDEFDRTPISGASLSQVYRAKYGGRDVVVKVQRPRARERVEEDSAALRTLIRYFGWILDPSIRFSLRSALDQVEGTAYEELDFRMEASNMEQIAASISRRGIMIPEVIHEVSTERVLVMEYLPGIKITNVEALDAAGIDRRRLAGRVARLFMGMVLSGDVFHADPHPGNISVAEDGRIILYDFGMAGRLDRKTRISLVRLYRAIVEGDSEWAVEALTDIGAVQPGADRRLLRRAVELMLEEARGEGIAAESEVQELLRAAGRAIHGFPFRLPRNLVLYVRMIVVLEGVCKRLDPEFKFLPILSSTLREEGVEAEMYREEIMRRVRKLARSLEDALELPTMIKEYLKEDDGDPGRGLGCLLPGILAGAGASGIAAWALLPGIPYAFLATGAGALASGLAYCIARRRAR
;
A
#
# COMPACT_ATOMS: atom_id res chain seq x y z
N MET A 1 0.41 25.14 -28.74
CA MET A 1 -1.05 24.90 -28.88
C MET A 1 -1.42 23.96 -30.03
N ALA A 2 -0.75 23.97 -31.17
CA ALA A 2 -1.05 23.04 -32.29
C ALA A 2 -0.69 21.58 -31.97
N GLY A 3 0.46 21.32 -31.33
CA GLY A 3 0.92 19.96 -30.98
C GLY A 3 -0.03 19.20 -30.06
N GLY A 4 -0.58 19.84 -29.02
CA GLY A 4 -1.50 19.20 -28.09
C GLY A 4 -2.84 18.78 -28.72
N ARG A 5 -3.35 19.52 -29.72
CA ARG A 5 -4.57 19.12 -30.45
C ARG A 5 -4.34 17.91 -31.35
N LEU A 6 -3.19 17.85 -32.01
CA LEU A 6 -2.78 16.71 -32.84
C LEU A 6 -2.62 15.46 -31.98
N ARG A 7 -1.97 15.57 -30.82
CA ARG A 7 -1.81 14.47 -29.88
C ARG A 7 -3.14 13.98 -29.31
N THR A 8 -4.06 14.89 -28.97
CA THR A 8 -5.41 14.52 -28.51
C THR A 8 -6.18 13.76 -29.61
N LEU A 9 -6.07 14.17 -30.88
CA LEU A 9 -6.72 13.47 -31.99
C LEU A 9 -6.11 12.07 -32.20
N GLU A 10 -4.79 11.95 -32.18
CA GLU A 10 -4.11 10.66 -32.25
C GLU A 10 -4.56 9.70 -31.15
N LEU A 11 -4.58 10.18 -29.90
CA LEU A 11 -5.06 9.40 -28.77
C LEU A 11 -6.52 9.02 -28.92
N ALA A 12 -7.37 9.93 -29.39
CA ALA A 12 -8.78 9.64 -29.65
C ALA A 12 -8.95 8.49 -30.64
N VAL A 13 -8.26 8.53 -31.76
CA VAL A 13 -8.33 7.50 -32.82
C VAL A 13 -7.84 6.14 -32.31
N ARG A 14 -6.77 6.11 -31.52
CA ARG A 14 -6.20 4.86 -31.01
C ARG A 14 -6.95 4.29 -29.80
N LEU A 15 -7.45 5.14 -28.90
CA LEU A 15 -8.09 4.71 -27.65
C LEU A 15 -9.61 4.51 -27.78
N ALA A 16 -10.31 5.23 -28.66
CA ALA A 16 -11.77 5.11 -28.79
C ALA A 16 -12.25 3.67 -29.08
N PRO A 17 -11.65 2.91 -30.04
CA PRO A 17 -12.07 1.53 -30.28
C PRO A 17 -11.77 0.61 -29.09
N ILE A 18 -10.72 0.88 -28.30
CA ILE A 18 -10.37 0.13 -27.11
C ILE A 18 -11.38 0.42 -26.00
N ALA A 19 -11.67 1.70 -25.74
CA ALA A 19 -12.64 2.13 -24.74
C ALA A 19 -14.04 1.59 -25.01
N LEU A 20 -14.48 1.61 -26.29
CA LEU A 20 -15.78 1.07 -26.68
C LEU A 20 -15.86 -0.44 -26.46
N ARG A 21 -14.83 -1.19 -26.87
CA ARG A 21 -14.77 -2.63 -26.66
C ARG A 21 -14.74 -2.99 -25.17
N PHE A 22 -13.92 -2.27 -24.42
CA PHE A 22 -13.83 -2.44 -22.98
C PHE A 22 -15.18 -2.18 -22.29
N SER A 23 -15.88 -1.09 -22.63
CA SER A 23 -17.20 -0.79 -22.08
C SER A 23 -18.24 -1.89 -22.37
N LEU A 24 -18.20 -2.47 -23.57
CA LEU A 24 -19.05 -3.60 -23.93
C LEU A 24 -18.69 -4.88 -23.17
N ASP A 25 -17.41 -5.14 -22.99
CA ASP A 25 -16.92 -6.30 -22.27
C ASP A 25 -17.23 -6.18 -20.77
N ASP A 26 -16.98 -5.02 -20.14
CA ASP A 26 -17.29 -4.76 -18.74
C ASP A 26 -18.80 -4.91 -18.47
N SER A 27 -19.65 -4.33 -19.33
CA SER A 27 -21.10 -4.47 -19.20
C SER A 27 -21.56 -5.93 -19.28
N ARG A 28 -20.94 -6.75 -20.12
CA ARG A 28 -21.22 -8.19 -20.22
C ARG A 28 -20.67 -8.96 -19.02
N TYR A 29 -19.46 -8.62 -18.57
CA TYR A 29 -18.82 -9.23 -17.41
C TYR A 29 -19.68 -9.08 -16.16
N ARG A 30 -20.15 -7.87 -15.89
CA ARG A 30 -21.03 -7.55 -14.77
C ARG A 30 -22.40 -8.27 -14.89
N ARG A 31 -23.00 -8.25 -16.08
CA ARG A 31 -24.31 -8.91 -16.33
C ARG A 31 -24.24 -10.42 -16.12
N ASN A 32 -23.18 -11.05 -16.55
CA ASN A 32 -22.98 -12.50 -16.49
C ASN A 32 -22.27 -12.97 -15.21
N ARG A 33 -22.08 -12.10 -14.20
CA ARG A 33 -21.40 -12.40 -12.93
C ARG A 33 -20.03 -13.06 -13.13
N GLY A 34 -19.23 -12.54 -14.06
CA GLY A 34 -17.88 -13.04 -14.36
C GLY A 34 -17.82 -14.28 -15.26
N ARG A 35 -18.96 -14.90 -15.62
CA ARG A 35 -19.00 -16.03 -16.56
C ARG A 35 -18.92 -15.52 -17.99
N VAL A 36 -17.69 -15.49 -18.55
CA VAL A 36 -17.44 -14.96 -19.88
C VAL A 36 -16.43 -15.83 -20.64
N ASP A 37 -16.38 -15.67 -21.95
CA ASP A 37 -15.33 -16.27 -22.78
C ASP A 37 -13.99 -15.59 -22.49
N ALA A 38 -13.18 -16.20 -21.62
CA ALA A 38 -11.91 -15.67 -21.16
C ALA A 38 -10.95 -15.40 -22.32
N GLU A 39 -10.95 -16.25 -23.37
CA GLU A 39 -10.05 -16.11 -24.52
C GLU A 39 -10.40 -14.89 -25.37
N ARG A 40 -11.68 -14.58 -25.53
CA ARG A 40 -12.14 -13.36 -26.20
C ARG A 40 -11.68 -12.11 -25.44
N TYR A 41 -11.83 -12.11 -24.11
CA TYR A 41 -11.43 -10.98 -23.28
C TYR A 41 -9.91 -10.79 -23.28
N ARG A 42 -9.13 -11.88 -23.24
CA ARG A 42 -7.66 -11.84 -23.39
C ARG A 42 -7.24 -11.20 -24.69
N ARG A 43 -7.85 -11.58 -25.84
CA ARG A 43 -7.54 -10.97 -27.12
C ARG A 43 -7.83 -9.46 -27.18
N HIS A 44 -8.90 -9.02 -26.51
CA HIS A 44 -9.21 -7.58 -26.45
C HIS A 44 -8.22 -6.85 -25.53
N ALA A 45 -7.88 -7.45 -24.39
CA ALA A 45 -6.90 -6.93 -23.46
C ALA A 45 -5.50 -6.85 -24.07
N ALA A 46 -5.06 -7.89 -24.79
CA ALA A 46 -3.76 -7.89 -25.48
C ALA A 46 -3.65 -6.74 -26.48
N ARG A 47 -4.70 -6.47 -27.28
CA ARG A 47 -4.73 -5.31 -28.19
C ARG A 47 -4.65 -3.97 -27.45
N ALA A 48 -5.26 -3.88 -26.27
CA ALA A 48 -5.16 -2.69 -25.43
C ALA A 48 -3.73 -2.52 -24.89
N VAL A 49 -3.09 -3.60 -24.45
CA VAL A 49 -1.68 -3.63 -24.02
C VAL A 49 -0.76 -3.18 -25.15
N ASP A 50 -0.90 -3.76 -26.35
CA ASP A 50 -0.09 -3.39 -27.53
C ASP A 50 -0.26 -1.90 -27.88
N ALA A 51 -1.49 -1.38 -27.80
CA ALA A 51 -1.73 0.03 -28.01
C ALA A 51 -1.09 0.91 -26.94
N PHE A 52 -1.13 0.50 -25.67
CA PHE A 52 -0.49 1.23 -24.56
C PHE A 52 1.02 1.26 -24.73
N ILE A 53 1.65 0.15 -25.11
CA ILE A 53 3.08 0.11 -25.46
C ILE A 53 3.39 1.09 -26.59
N GLY A 54 2.60 1.08 -27.67
CA GLY A 54 2.78 1.95 -28.83
C GLY A 54 2.45 3.43 -28.58
N LEU A 55 1.72 3.78 -27.52
CA LEU A 55 1.41 5.15 -27.13
C LEU A 55 2.49 5.78 -26.27
N GLY A 56 3.27 4.97 -25.56
CA GLY A 56 4.45 5.41 -24.83
C GLY A 56 4.37 5.34 -23.30
N PRO A 57 5.34 5.98 -22.64
CA PRO A 57 5.63 5.75 -21.23
C PRO A 57 4.47 5.97 -20.26
N LEU A 58 3.70 7.05 -20.43
CA LEU A 58 2.56 7.37 -19.57
C LEU A 58 1.50 6.28 -19.63
N PHE A 59 1.23 5.73 -20.84
CA PHE A 59 0.23 4.68 -21.04
C PHE A 59 0.70 3.35 -20.45
N ILE A 60 1.98 3.02 -20.59
CA ILE A 60 2.58 1.85 -19.96
C ILE A 60 2.39 1.94 -18.44
N LYS A 61 2.72 3.09 -17.84
CA LYS A 61 2.54 3.34 -16.41
C LYS A 61 1.07 3.29 -15.99
N LEU A 62 0.17 3.88 -16.80
CA LEU A 62 -1.27 3.79 -16.57
C LEU A 62 -1.73 2.34 -16.57
N GLY A 63 -1.28 1.56 -17.54
CA GLY A 63 -1.58 0.12 -17.62
C GLY A 63 -1.05 -0.67 -16.43
N GLN A 64 0.16 -0.37 -15.95
CA GLN A 64 0.73 -0.98 -14.73
C GLN A 64 -0.14 -0.69 -13.50
N ILE A 65 -0.62 0.55 -13.33
CA ILE A 65 -1.53 0.89 -12.22
C ILE A 65 -2.88 0.20 -12.39
N LEU A 66 -3.42 0.15 -13.60
CA LEU A 66 -4.69 -0.52 -13.87
C LEU A 66 -4.62 -2.04 -13.68
N SER A 67 -3.45 -2.67 -13.89
CA SER A 67 -3.26 -4.11 -13.71
C SER A 67 -3.44 -4.60 -12.26
N VAL A 68 -3.38 -3.70 -11.29
CA VAL A 68 -3.61 -4.00 -9.87
C VAL A 68 -4.96 -3.45 -9.36
N ARG A 69 -5.87 -3.08 -10.27
CA ARG A 69 -7.17 -2.46 -9.97
C ARG A 69 -8.34 -3.36 -10.42
N PRO A 70 -8.73 -4.37 -9.63
CA PRO A 70 -9.87 -5.25 -9.94
C PRO A 70 -11.22 -4.54 -9.91
N ASP A 71 -11.28 -3.36 -9.30
CA ASP A 71 -12.44 -2.46 -9.35
C ASP A 71 -12.64 -1.81 -10.73
N VAL A 72 -11.61 -1.76 -11.56
CA VAL A 72 -11.62 -1.15 -12.89
C VAL A 72 -11.60 -2.19 -13.98
N LEU A 73 -10.70 -3.18 -13.89
CA LEU A 73 -10.46 -4.17 -14.93
C LEU A 73 -11.00 -5.55 -14.54
N PRO A 74 -11.73 -6.25 -15.45
CA PRO A 74 -12.03 -7.68 -15.29
C PRO A 74 -10.75 -8.54 -15.24
N ASP A 75 -10.80 -9.68 -14.54
CA ASP A 75 -9.66 -10.59 -14.35
C ASP A 75 -8.86 -10.90 -15.63
N PRO A 76 -9.49 -11.22 -16.79
CA PRO A 76 -8.73 -11.46 -18.01
C PRO A 76 -7.92 -10.26 -18.51
N TYR A 77 -8.38 -9.04 -18.23
CA TYR A 77 -7.65 -7.80 -18.54
C TYR A 77 -6.49 -7.60 -17.59
N ILE A 78 -6.68 -7.84 -16.28
CA ILE A 78 -5.62 -7.75 -15.26
C ILE A 78 -4.44 -8.63 -15.65
N ALA A 79 -4.70 -9.88 -16.03
CA ALA A 79 -3.66 -10.84 -16.44
C ALA A 79 -2.82 -10.34 -17.62
N GLU A 80 -3.45 -9.72 -18.64
CA GLU A 80 -2.72 -9.20 -19.80
C GLU A 80 -1.99 -7.89 -19.48
N PHE A 81 -2.63 -6.97 -18.73
CA PHE A 81 -2.00 -5.71 -18.34
C PHE A 81 -0.81 -5.88 -17.41
N SER A 82 -0.71 -6.99 -16.68
CA SER A 82 0.46 -7.33 -15.86
C SER A 82 1.74 -7.48 -16.71
N ARG A 83 1.63 -7.78 -18.02
CA ARG A 83 2.76 -7.86 -18.94
C ARG A 83 3.44 -6.51 -19.20
N LEU A 84 2.77 -5.38 -18.90
CA LEU A 84 3.34 -4.03 -19.03
C LEU A 84 4.43 -3.72 -17.99
N GLN A 85 4.70 -4.63 -17.07
CA GLN A 85 5.79 -4.51 -16.09
C GLN A 85 7.16 -4.83 -16.70
N ASP A 86 7.19 -5.43 -17.90
CA ASP A 86 8.41 -5.82 -18.60
C ASP A 86 9.02 -4.67 -19.40
N GLU A 87 10.21 -4.87 -19.92
CA GLU A 87 11.12 -3.89 -20.53
C GLU A 87 10.50 -3.10 -21.71
N VAL A 88 10.71 -1.79 -21.68
CA VAL A 88 10.40 -0.90 -22.81
C VAL A 88 11.63 -0.80 -23.70
N PRO A 89 11.51 -0.93 -25.04
CA PRO A 89 12.65 -0.80 -25.94
C PRO A 89 13.42 0.50 -25.69
N PRO A 90 14.76 0.45 -25.58
CA PRO A 90 15.58 1.64 -25.33
C PRO A 90 15.57 2.59 -26.55
N GLU A 91 15.82 3.86 -26.31
CA GLU A 91 16.12 4.82 -27.36
C GLU A 91 17.59 4.75 -27.76
N GLU A 92 17.90 5.11 -29.01
CA GLU A 92 19.26 5.16 -29.53
C GLU A 92 20.11 6.16 -28.73
N PHE A 93 21.37 5.81 -28.47
CA PHE A 93 22.30 6.62 -27.65
C PHE A 93 22.44 8.05 -28.18
N ASP A 94 22.50 8.25 -29.50
CA ASP A 94 22.67 9.56 -30.13
C ASP A 94 21.53 10.54 -29.80
N ARG A 95 20.36 10.04 -29.42
CA ARG A 95 19.24 10.86 -28.92
C ARG A 95 19.36 11.23 -27.45
N VAL A 96 20.03 10.38 -26.66
CA VAL A 96 20.18 10.53 -25.22
C VAL A 96 21.44 11.32 -24.85
N LYS A 97 22.51 11.16 -25.62
CA LYS A 97 23.79 11.85 -25.42
C LYS A 97 23.65 13.36 -25.19
N PRO A 98 22.90 14.13 -26.02
CA PRO A 98 22.75 15.58 -25.80
C PRO A 98 22.12 15.93 -24.43
N LEU A 99 21.26 15.05 -23.89
CA LEU A 99 20.69 15.23 -22.57
C LEU A 99 21.75 15.08 -21.49
N ILE A 100 22.56 14.03 -21.56
CA ILE A 100 23.65 13.79 -20.59
C ILE A 100 24.60 14.99 -20.59
N GLU A 101 25.03 15.42 -21.78
CA GLU A 101 25.96 16.53 -21.93
C GLU A 101 25.40 17.87 -21.45
N SER A 102 24.10 18.11 -21.67
CA SER A 102 23.44 19.33 -21.18
C SER A 102 23.31 19.37 -19.66
N GLU A 103 23.07 18.20 -19.04
CA GLU A 103 22.95 18.09 -17.59
C GLU A 103 24.30 18.18 -16.87
N LEU A 104 25.34 17.58 -17.44
CA LEU A 104 26.68 17.56 -16.85
C LEU A 104 27.53 18.80 -17.25
N GLY A 105 27.09 19.58 -18.24
CA GLY A 105 27.83 20.75 -18.76
C GLY A 105 29.14 20.41 -19.45
N ARG A 106 29.38 19.14 -19.75
CA ARG A 106 30.61 18.59 -20.35
C ARG A 106 30.25 17.44 -21.29
N ARG A 107 31.16 17.12 -22.21
CA ARG A 107 30.97 15.96 -23.10
C ARG A 107 31.05 14.67 -22.31
N VAL A 108 30.33 13.64 -22.75
CA VAL A 108 30.32 12.31 -22.12
C VAL A 108 31.73 11.75 -21.99
N GLU A 109 32.54 11.92 -23.04
CA GLU A 109 33.93 11.43 -23.13
C GLU A 109 34.91 12.22 -22.21
N ASP A 110 34.52 13.41 -21.75
CA ASP A 110 35.34 14.23 -20.83
C ASP A 110 34.96 13.97 -19.34
N VAL A 111 33.82 13.32 -19.10
CA VAL A 111 33.33 13.01 -17.75
C VAL A 111 33.65 11.57 -17.36
N PHE A 112 33.42 10.63 -18.27
CA PHE A 112 33.58 9.20 -18.00
C PHE A 112 34.83 8.66 -18.68
N ASP A 113 35.58 7.81 -17.96
CA ASP A 113 36.78 7.15 -18.50
C ASP A 113 36.43 6.18 -19.65
N GLU A 114 35.30 5.47 -19.51
CA GLU A 114 34.70 4.59 -20.49
C GLU A 114 33.17 4.74 -20.43
N PHE A 115 32.48 4.69 -21.56
CA PHE A 115 31.02 4.73 -21.62
C PHE A 115 30.51 3.75 -22.67
N ASP A 116 29.72 2.74 -22.22
CA ASP A 116 29.07 1.81 -23.13
C ASP A 116 27.81 2.48 -23.72
N ARG A 117 27.75 2.59 -25.04
CA ARG A 117 26.63 3.20 -25.75
C ARG A 117 25.40 2.29 -25.82
N THR A 118 25.58 1.00 -25.48
CA THR A 118 24.48 0.04 -25.43
C THR A 118 23.85 0.04 -24.05
N PRO A 119 22.56 0.41 -23.92
CA PRO A 119 21.92 0.39 -22.61
C PRO A 119 21.77 -1.02 -22.07
N ILE A 120 22.04 -1.20 -20.79
CA ILE A 120 21.88 -2.50 -20.09
C ILE A 120 20.44 -2.76 -19.66
N SER A 121 19.63 -1.69 -19.57
CA SER A 121 18.19 -1.76 -19.23
C SER A 121 17.45 -0.56 -19.76
N GLY A 122 16.17 -0.75 -20.13
CA GLY A 122 15.25 0.29 -20.52
C GLY A 122 13.99 0.24 -19.66
N ALA A 123 13.65 1.39 -19.05
CA ALA A 123 12.40 1.57 -18.31
C ALA A 123 11.45 2.51 -19.07
N SER A 124 10.26 2.73 -18.53
CA SER A 124 9.24 3.60 -19.15
C SER A 124 9.74 5.04 -19.37
N LEU A 125 10.42 5.63 -18.39
CA LEU A 125 10.86 7.03 -18.38
C LEU A 125 12.37 7.20 -18.43
N SER A 126 13.15 6.12 -18.34
CA SER A 126 14.62 6.14 -18.25
C SER A 126 15.26 4.97 -18.97
N GLN A 127 16.57 5.02 -19.10
CA GLN A 127 17.41 3.91 -19.51
C GLN A 127 18.77 3.98 -18.81
N VAL A 128 19.44 2.83 -18.68
CA VAL A 128 20.63 2.65 -17.86
C VAL A 128 21.78 2.20 -18.73
N TYR A 129 22.92 2.84 -18.59
CA TYR A 129 24.17 2.54 -19.28
C TYR A 129 25.25 2.09 -18.29
N ARG A 130 26.22 1.33 -18.77
CA ARG A 130 27.44 1.03 -18.03
C ARG A 130 28.52 2.06 -18.41
N ALA A 131 29.29 2.49 -17.40
CA ALA A 131 30.40 3.42 -17.61
C ALA A 131 31.50 3.16 -16.58
N LYS A 132 32.63 3.87 -16.74
CA LYS A 132 33.65 4.00 -15.69
C LYS A 132 33.82 5.48 -15.35
N TYR A 133 33.93 5.77 -14.05
CA TYR A 133 34.15 7.10 -13.52
C TYR A 133 35.21 7.05 -12.43
N GLY A 134 36.35 7.77 -12.65
CA GLY A 134 37.47 7.77 -11.73
C GLY A 134 38.01 6.35 -11.45
N GLY A 135 38.06 5.49 -12.47
CA GLY A 135 38.51 4.10 -12.39
C GLY A 135 37.52 3.12 -11.74
N ARG A 136 36.36 3.58 -11.28
CA ARG A 136 35.29 2.74 -10.69
C ARG A 136 34.24 2.38 -11.74
N ASP A 137 33.77 1.13 -11.71
CA ASP A 137 32.61 0.71 -12.53
C ASP A 137 31.33 1.37 -11.98
N VAL A 138 30.59 2.05 -12.85
CA VAL A 138 29.36 2.76 -12.51
C VAL A 138 28.24 2.45 -13.49
N VAL A 139 27.00 2.71 -13.09
CA VAL A 139 25.85 2.78 -13.97
C VAL A 139 25.36 4.22 -14.05
N VAL A 140 24.94 4.61 -15.25
CA VAL A 140 24.41 5.93 -15.56
C VAL A 140 22.95 5.76 -15.98
N LYS A 141 22.02 6.09 -15.07
CA LYS A 141 20.60 6.14 -15.34
C LYS A 141 20.23 7.51 -15.90
N VAL A 142 19.62 7.54 -17.04
CA VAL A 142 19.32 8.77 -17.78
C VAL A 142 17.85 8.81 -18.13
N GLN A 143 17.19 9.94 -17.96
CA GLN A 143 15.82 10.14 -18.44
C GLN A 143 15.76 10.01 -19.97
N ARG A 144 14.61 9.51 -20.46
CA ARG A 144 14.36 9.57 -21.90
C ARG A 144 14.20 11.02 -22.35
N PRO A 145 14.71 11.36 -23.54
CA PRO A 145 14.54 12.69 -24.08
C PRO A 145 13.07 13.11 -24.13
N ARG A 146 12.77 14.31 -23.66
CA ARG A 146 11.42 14.88 -23.60
C ARG A 146 10.43 14.05 -22.78
N ALA A 147 10.89 13.26 -21.78
CA ALA A 147 10.00 12.44 -20.98
C ALA A 147 8.97 13.28 -20.21
N ARG A 148 9.39 14.41 -19.61
CA ARG A 148 8.53 15.32 -18.87
C ARG A 148 7.46 15.94 -19.78
N GLU A 149 7.86 16.50 -20.90
CA GLU A 149 6.95 17.13 -21.85
C GLU A 149 5.93 16.13 -22.42
N ARG A 150 6.36 14.89 -22.70
CA ARG A 150 5.45 13.82 -23.13
C ARG A 150 4.43 13.45 -22.06
N VAL A 151 4.85 13.35 -20.80
CA VAL A 151 3.92 13.09 -19.68
C VAL A 151 2.88 14.22 -19.59
N GLU A 152 3.30 15.48 -19.70
CA GLU A 152 2.40 16.64 -19.65
C GLU A 152 1.42 16.66 -20.83
N GLU A 153 1.92 16.45 -22.05
CA GLU A 153 1.12 16.43 -23.28
C GLU A 153 0.08 15.29 -23.27
N ASP A 154 0.50 14.09 -22.88
CA ASP A 154 -0.34 12.90 -22.83
C ASP A 154 -1.39 12.99 -21.73
N SER A 155 -1.03 13.49 -20.56
CA SER A 155 -1.94 13.71 -19.44
C SER A 155 -3.02 14.74 -19.79
N ALA A 156 -2.63 15.88 -20.38
CA ALA A 156 -3.57 16.91 -20.79
C ALA A 156 -4.54 16.39 -21.87
N ALA A 157 -4.03 15.61 -22.82
CA ALA A 157 -4.84 14.98 -23.86
C ALA A 157 -5.81 13.94 -23.29
N LEU A 158 -5.36 13.07 -22.37
CA LEU A 158 -6.21 12.09 -21.69
C LEU A 158 -7.32 12.76 -20.84
N ARG A 159 -6.99 13.80 -20.08
CA ARG A 159 -7.98 14.59 -19.33
C ARG A 159 -9.04 15.17 -20.25
N THR A 160 -8.63 15.67 -21.42
CA THR A 160 -9.53 16.18 -22.45
C THR A 160 -10.45 15.08 -22.97
N LEU A 161 -9.90 13.91 -23.31
CA LEU A 161 -10.69 12.77 -23.79
C LEU A 161 -11.67 12.26 -22.72
N ILE A 162 -11.24 12.12 -21.48
CA ILE A 162 -12.13 11.70 -20.37
C ILE A 162 -13.25 12.74 -20.14
N ARG A 163 -12.97 14.03 -20.32
CA ARG A 163 -13.99 15.08 -20.19
C ARG A 163 -15.06 14.99 -21.27
N TYR A 164 -14.66 14.82 -22.53
CA TYR A 164 -15.58 14.88 -23.67
C TYR A 164 -16.22 13.53 -24.02
N PHE A 165 -15.54 12.41 -23.77
CA PHE A 165 -15.98 11.07 -24.18
C PHE A 165 -16.23 10.12 -23.01
N GLY A 166 -15.93 10.53 -21.78
CA GLY A 166 -16.08 9.66 -20.59
C GLY A 166 -17.53 9.24 -20.31
N TRP A 167 -18.53 9.84 -20.96
CA TRP A 167 -19.93 9.42 -20.86
C TRP A 167 -20.19 8.03 -21.45
N ILE A 168 -19.30 7.52 -22.32
CA ILE A 168 -19.35 6.16 -22.89
C ILE A 168 -19.05 5.12 -21.81
N LEU A 169 -18.30 5.48 -20.76
CA LEU A 169 -17.90 4.61 -19.67
C LEU A 169 -18.89 4.70 -18.50
N ASP A 170 -19.02 3.60 -17.77
CA ASP A 170 -19.74 3.61 -16.49
C ASP A 170 -19.18 4.72 -15.57
N PRO A 171 -20.04 5.45 -14.80
CA PRO A 171 -19.60 6.51 -13.92
C PRO A 171 -18.52 6.10 -12.92
N SER A 172 -18.57 4.86 -12.40
CA SER A 172 -17.57 4.31 -11.48
C SER A 172 -16.23 4.12 -12.17
N ILE A 173 -16.21 3.56 -13.39
CA ILE A 173 -15.01 3.37 -14.21
C ILE A 173 -14.40 4.73 -14.57
N ARG A 174 -15.22 5.70 -14.97
CA ARG A 174 -14.77 7.06 -15.26
C ARG A 174 -14.11 7.73 -14.08
N PHE A 175 -14.67 7.58 -12.88
CA PHE A 175 -14.08 8.07 -11.63
C PHE A 175 -12.75 7.40 -11.34
N SER A 176 -12.71 6.08 -11.41
CA SER A 176 -11.50 5.27 -11.17
C SER A 176 -10.40 5.56 -12.18
N LEU A 177 -10.76 5.79 -13.46
CA LEU A 177 -9.79 6.15 -14.50
C LEU A 177 -9.19 7.54 -14.26
N ARG A 178 -9.98 8.52 -13.82
CA ARG A 178 -9.45 9.84 -13.40
C ARG A 178 -8.49 9.71 -12.24
N SER A 179 -8.88 8.97 -11.22
CA SER A 179 -8.04 8.74 -10.05
C SER A 179 -6.73 8.02 -10.42
N ALA A 180 -6.80 7.04 -11.32
CA ALA A 180 -5.62 6.35 -11.84
C ALA A 180 -4.71 7.32 -12.62
N LEU A 181 -5.28 8.21 -13.45
CA LEU A 181 -4.50 9.19 -14.18
C LEU A 181 -3.80 10.19 -13.24
N ASP A 182 -4.51 10.69 -12.21
CA ASP A 182 -3.91 11.57 -11.20
C ASP A 182 -2.77 10.88 -10.45
N GLN A 183 -2.92 9.59 -10.15
CA GLN A 183 -1.88 8.77 -9.53
C GLN A 183 -0.68 8.55 -10.46
N VAL A 184 -0.93 8.26 -11.75
CA VAL A 184 0.13 8.09 -12.76
C VAL A 184 0.95 9.36 -12.90
N GLU A 185 0.28 10.52 -13.03
CA GLU A 185 0.97 11.81 -13.14
C GLU A 185 1.87 12.06 -11.93
N GLY A 186 1.32 11.91 -10.71
CA GLY A 186 2.11 12.08 -9.48
C GLY A 186 3.32 11.17 -9.43
N THR A 187 3.15 9.87 -9.75
CA THR A 187 4.25 8.90 -9.77
C THR A 187 5.25 9.18 -10.89
N ALA A 188 4.78 9.59 -12.09
CA ALA A 188 5.67 9.92 -13.20
C ALA A 188 6.55 11.13 -12.89
N TYR A 189 6.02 12.17 -12.23
CA TYR A 189 6.82 13.33 -11.82
C TYR A 189 7.84 12.99 -10.74
N GLU A 190 7.50 12.08 -9.81
CA GLU A 190 8.44 11.59 -8.80
C GLU A 190 9.58 10.79 -9.45
N GLU A 191 9.28 9.94 -10.44
CA GLU A 191 10.28 9.17 -11.19
C GLU A 191 11.12 10.02 -12.16
N LEU A 192 10.66 11.22 -12.50
CA LEU A 192 11.39 12.19 -13.30
C LEU A 192 12.33 13.09 -12.48
N ASP A 193 12.42 12.94 -11.17
CA ASP A 193 13.42 13.63 -10.34
C ASP A 193 14.34 12.60 -9.68
N PHE A 194 15.48 12.31 -10.31
CA PHE A 194 16.44 11.35 -9.79
C PHE A 194 17.11 11.77 -8.47
N ARG A 195 16.99 13.04 -8.07
CA ARG A 195 17.41 13.48 -6.72
C ARG A 195 16.52 12.83 -5.66
N MET A 196 15.22 12.62 -5.97
CA MET A 196 14.32 11.89 -5.08
C MET A 196 14.72 10.42 -4.97
N GLU A 197 15.09 9.79 -6.09
CA GLU A 197 15.56 8.40 -6.10
C GLU A 197 16.87 8.25 -5.31
N ALA A 198 17.83 9.13 -5.51
CA ALA A 198 19.08 9.16 -4.74
C ALA A 198 18.80 9.31 -3.22
N SER A 199 17.93 10.25 -2.85
CA SER A 199 17.55 10.47 -1.45
C SER A 199 16.84 9.27 -0.84
N ASN A 200 15.95 8.61 -1.57
CA ASN A 200 15.29 7.37 -1.12
C ASN A 200 16.31 6.24 -0.91
N MET A 201 17.25 6.09 -1.85
CA MET A 201 18.33 5.11 -1.78
C MET A 201 19.16 5.28 -0.51
N GLU A 202 19.60 6.50 -0.22
CA GLU A 202 20.39 6.82 0.98
C GLU A 202 19.63 6.61 2.28
N GLN A 203 18.35 7.03 2.34
CA GLN A 203 17.49 6.83 3.51
C GLN A 203 17.26 5.35 3.79
N ILE A 204 17.01 4.55 2.75
CA ILE A 204 16.82 3.11 2.89
C ILE A 204 18.15 2.46 3.28
N ALA A 205 19.28 2.83 2.65
CA ALA A 205 20.60 2.31 2.98
C ALA A 205 20.95 2.56 4.46
N ALA A 206 20.67 3.75 4.98
CA ALA A 206 20.89 4.09 6.39
C ALA A 206 20.05 3.24 7.34
N SER A 207 18.82 2.87 6.95
CA SER A 207 17.90 2.07 7.78
C SER A 207 18.22 0.57 7.82
N ILE A 208 18.88 0.03 6.77
CA ILE A 208 19.08 -1.42 6.60
C ILE A 208 20.54 -1.89 6.61
N SER A 209 21.50 -1.00 6.83
CA SER A 209 22.95 -1.22 6.69
C SER A 209 23.51 -2.45 7.44
N ARG A 210 22.78 -3.02 8.39
CA ARG A 210 23.20 -4.18 9.21
C ARG A 210 22.70 -5.53 8.70
N ARG A 211 21.99 -5.60 7.54
CA ARG A 211 21.21 -6.80 7.16
C ARG A 211 21.81 -7.67 6.06
N GLY A 212 23.09 -7.51 5.72
CA GLY A 212 23.73 -8.29 4.65
C GLY A 212 23.15 -7.96 3.27
N ILE A 213 22.97 -6.66 3.00
CA ILE A 213 22.39 -6.10 1.81
C ILE A 213 23.37 -5.14 1.20
N MET A 214 23.34 -5.03 -0.12
CA MET A 214 24.11 -4.05 -0.88
C MET A 214 23.15 -3.09 -1.57
N ILE A 215 23.41 -1.81 -1.42
CA ILE A 215 22.76 -0.73 -2.16
C ILE A 215 23.87 0.06 -2.84
N PRO A 216 23.73 0.39 -4.13
CA PRO A 216 24.74 1.15 -4.85
C PRO A 216 24.99 2.51 -4.19
N GLU A 217 26.23 2.96 -4.15
CA GLU A 217 26.60 4.32 -3.72
C GLU A 217 26.27 5.32 -4.83
N VAL A 218 25.62 6.44 -4.48
CA VAL A 218 25.34 7.53 -5.42
C VAL A 218 26.56 8.40 -5.59
N ILE A 219 26.93 8.73 -6.83
CA ILE A 219 28.04 9.63 -7.14
C ILE A 219 27.45 11.03 -7.41
N HIS A 220 27.30 11.82 -6.35
CA HIS A 220 26.63 13.13 -6.39
C HIS A 220 27.29 14.15 -7.32
N GLU A 221 28.62 14.09 -7.49
CA GLU A 221 29.41 15.04 -8.30
C GLU A 221 28.97 15.07 -9.77
N VAL A 222 28.42 13.96 -10.26
CA VAL A 222 27.98 13.77 -11.64
C VAL A 222 26.53 13.29 -11.72
N SER A 223 25.76 13.49 -10.66
CA SER A 223 24.33 13.22 -10.60
C SER A 223 23.52 14.53 -10.59
N THR A 224 22.40 14.54 -11.31
CA THR A 224 21.50 15.68 -11.48
C THR A 224 20.04 15.26 -11.34
N GLU A 225 19.09 16.13 -11.65
CA GLU A 225 17.65 15.77 -11.72
C GLU A 225 17.37 14.71 -12.79
N ARG A 226 18.15 14.68 -13.89
CA ARG A 226 17.83 13.87 -15.07
C ARG A 226 18.89 12.81 -15.39
N VAL A 227 20.02 12.82 -14.67
CA VAL A 227 21.12 11.85 -14.76
C VAL A 227 21.48 11.39 -13.37
N LEU A 228 21.41 10.09 -13.09
CA LEU A 228 21.82 9.49 -11.82
C LEU A 228 22.99 8.55 -12.08
N VAL A 229 24.12 8.84 -11.45
CA VAL A 229 25.32 8.00 -11.51
C VAL A 229 25.49 7.30 -10.17
N MET A 230 25.62 5.98 -10.23
CA MET A 230 25.76 5.16 -9.04
C MET A 230 26.72 3.99 -9.28
N GLU A 231 27.22 3.41 -8.21
CA GLU A 231 28.09 2.22 -8.23
C GLU A 231 27.46 1.09 -9.04
N TYR A 232 28.25 0.39 -9.84
CA TYR A 232 27.84 -0.84 -10.47
C TYR A 232 28.05 -2.03 -9.54
N LEU A 233 26.99 -2.69 -9.13
CA LEU A 233 27.05 -3.89 -8.30
C LEU A 233 26.70 -5.12 -9.16
N PRO A 234 27.67 -6.01 -9.43
CA PRO A 234 27.40 -7.25 -10.16
C PRO A 234 26.60 -8.21 -9.29
N GLY A 235 25.59 -8.87 -9.88
CA GLY A 235 24.80 -9.87 -9.18
C GLY A 235 23.97 -10.76 -10.11
N ILE A 236 23.60 -11.92 -9.59
CA ILE A 236 22.70 -12.87 -10.26
C ILE A 236 21.27 -12.37 -10.07
N LYS A 237 20.54 -12.13 -11.16
CA LYS A 237 19.12 -11.74 -11.08
C LYS A 237 18.33 -12.79 -10.29
N ILE A 238 17.46 -12.34 -9.38
CA ILE A 238 16.69 -13.23 -8.51
C ILE A 238 15.76 -14.19 -9.27
N THR A 239 15.47 -13.89 -10.54
CA THR A 239 14.69 -14.75 -11.44
C THR A 239 15.49 -15.84 -12.11
N ASN A 240 16.82 -15.73 -12.13
CA ASN A 240 17.70 -16.72 -12.76
C ASN A 240 18.00 -17.86 -11.77
N VAL A 241 16.99 -18.73 -11.61
CA VAL A 241 17.01 -19.84 -10.64
C VAL A 241 18.18 -20.79 -10.89
N GLU A 242 18.51 -21.04 -12.17
CA GLU A 242 19.60 -21.94 -12.56
C GLU A 242 20.97 -21.38 -12.15
N ALA A 243 21.18 -20.07 -12.35
CA ALA A 243 22.42 -19.41 -11.93
C ALA A 243 22.54 -19.33 -10.40
N LEU A 244 21.42 -19.13 -9.68
CA LEU A 244 21.40 -19.16 -8.21
C LEU A 244 21.78 -20.56 -7.68
N ASP A 245 21.21 -21.61 -8.26
CA ASP A 245 21.52 -22.99 -7.89
C ASP A 245 22.98 -23.33 -8.21
N ALA A 246 23.48 -22.90 -9.38
CA ALA A 246 24.89 -23.11 -9.77
C ALA A 246 25.88 -22.38 -8.85
N ALA A 247 25.48 -21.23 -8.29
CA ALA A 247 26.25 -20.48 -7.29
C ALA A 247 26.12 -21.06 -5.86
N GLY A 248 25.36 -22.15 -5.67
CA GLY A 248 25.16 -22.78 -4.36
C GLY A 248 24.26 -21.97 -3.42
N ILE A 249 23.43 -21.08 -3.94
CA ILE A 249 22.54 -20.22 -3.15
C ILE A 249 21.27 -20.99 -2.82
N ASP A 250 21.00 -21.20 -1.51
CA ASP A 250 19.77 -21.81 -1.02
C ASP A 250 18.57 -20.86 -1.26
N ARG A 251 17.76 -21.19 -2.26
CA ARG A 251 16.62 -20.36 -2.68
C ARG A 251 15.54 -20.23 -1.61
N ARG A 252 15.30 -21.27 -0.83
CA ARG A 252 14.32 -21.23 0.27
C ARG A 252 14.75 -20.26 1.37
N ARG A 253 16.03 -20.32 1.76
CA ARG A 253 16.61 -19.34 2.70
C ARG A 253 16.61 -17.93 2.11
N LEU A 254 16.92 -17.79 0.82
CA LEU A 254 16.90 -16.51 0.11
C LEU A 254 15.51 -15.90 0.12
N ALA A 255 14.44 -16.66 -0.19
CA ALA A 255 13.05 -16.19 -0.13
C ALA A 255 12.71 -15.64 1.25
N GLY A 256 13.05 -16.35 2.32
CA GLY A 256 12.86 -15.89 3.68
C GLY A 256 13.66 -14.64 4.03
N ARG A 257 14.89 -14.48 3.52
CA ARG A 257 15.72 -13.28 3.73
C ARG A 257 15.15 -12.06 3.01
N VAL A 258 14.72 -12.23 1.75
CA VAL A 258 14.09 -11.17 0.96
C VAL A 258 12.81 -10.70 1.63
N ALA A 259 11.93 -11.63 2.04
CA ALA A 259 10.70 -11.28 2.75
C ALA A 259 10.98 -10.50 4.05
N ARG A 260 11.89 -10.99 4.90
CA ARG A 260 12.29 -10.29 6.14
C ARG A 260 12.87 -8.91 5.88
N LEU A 261 13.65 -8.76 4.80
CA LEU A 261 14.22 -7.47 4.43
C LEU A 261 13.13 -6.41 4.17
N PHE A 262 12.21 -6.70 3.27
CA PHE A 262 11.15 -5.77 2.90
C PHE A 262 10.18 -5.51 4.06
N MET A 263 9.82 -6.55 4.79
CA MET A 263 9.00 -6.39 6.00
C MET A 263 9.70 -5.56 7.08
N GLY A 264 11.00 -5.78 7.28
CA GLY A 264 11.79 -5.01 8.22
C GLY A 264 11.86 -3.52 7.87
N MET A 265 11.99 -3.16 6.58
CA MET A 265 11.92 -1.75 6.15
C MET A 265 10.58 -1.10 6.54
N VAL A 266 9.47 -1.83 6.37
CA VAL A 266 8.12 -1.34 6.73
C VAL A 266 7.96 -1.21 8.24
N LEU A 267 8.47 -2.16 9.00
CA LEU A 267 8.24 -2.25 10.45
C LEU A 267 9.14 -1.33 11.26
N SER A 268 10.40 -1.14 10.83
CA SER A 268 11.40 -0.37 11.58
C SER A 268 11.87 0.90 10.90
N GLY A 269 11.64 1.07 9.58
CA GLY A 269 12.04 2.23 8.80
C GLY A 269 10.92 3.26 8.62
N ASP A 270 11.30 4.52 8.43
CA ASP A 270 10.36 5.57 8.02
C ASP A 270 10.08 5.56 6.52
N VAL A 271 11.01 4.99 5.75
CA VAL A 271 10.95 4.83 4.30
C VAL A 271 11.14 3.36 3.95
N PHE A 272 10.31 2.83 3.07
CA PHE A 272 10.44 1.47 2.57
C PHE A 272 10.45 1.44 1.03
N HIS A 273 11.19 0.50 0.48
CA HIS A 273 11.20 0.23 -0.95
C HIS A 273 9.86 -0.38 -1.36
N ALA A 274 9.11 0.30 -2.22
CA ALA A 274 7.73 -0.07 -2.54
C ALA A 274 7.61 -0.93 -3.81
N ASP A 275 8.72 -1.24 -4.49
CA ASP A 275 8.72 -2.01 -5.75
C ASP A 275 9.70 -3.20 -5.73
N PRO A 276 9.40 -4.29 -5.01
CA PRO A 276 10.21 -5.51 -5.00
C PRO A 276 10.09 -6.32 -6.32
N HIS A 277 10.05 -5.60 -7.45
CA HIS A 277 10.02 -6.28 -8.75
C HIS A 277 11.29 -7.14 -8.93
N PRO A 278 11.20 -8.33 -9.54
CA PRO A 278 12.37 -9.19 -9.74
C PRO A 278 13.53 -8.53 -10.47
N GLY A 279 13.26 -7.54 -11.33
CA GLY A 279 14.29 -6.75 -12.02
C GLY A 279 15.10 -5.84 -11.09
N ASN A 280 14.59 -5.54 -9.89
CA ASN A 280 15.19 -4.65 -8.91
C ASN A 280 15.96 -5.40 -7.81
N ILE A 281 16.00 -6.73 -7.87
CA ILE A 281 16.63 -7.58 -6.86
C ILE A 281 17.62 -8.54 -7.52
N SER A 282 18.86 -8.52 -7.04
CA SER A 282 19.89 -9.50 -7.41
C SER A 282 20.57 -10.05 -6.17
N VAL A 283 21.42 -11.05 -6.36
CA VAL A 283 22.19 -11.68 -5.30
C VAL A 283 23.67 -11.68 -5.72
N ALA A 284 24.53 -11.14 -4.89
CA ALA A 284 25.96 -11.17 -5.09
C ALA A 284 26.50 -12.60 -4.91
N GLU A 285 27.70 -12.87 -5.39
CA GLU A 285 28.35 -14.18 -5.26
C GLU A 285 28.50 -14.64 -3.80
N ASP A 286 28.68 -13.69 -2.87
CA ASP A 286 28.75 -13.98 -1.42
C ASP A 286 27.37 -14.16 -0.76
N GLY A 287 26.32 -14.15 -1.55
CA GLY A 287 24.94 -14.35 -1.11
C GLY A 287 24.27 -13.09 -0.53
N ARG A 288 24.89 -11.91 -0.55
CA ARG A 288 24.22 -10.65 -0.16
C ARG A 288 23.17 -10.28 -1.19
N ILE A 289 22.05 -9.71 -0.70
CA ILE A 289 20.97 -9.22 -1.57
C ILE A 289 21.36 -7.83 -2.07
N ILE A 290 21.22 -7.59 -3.37
CA ILE A 290 21.45 -6.29 -3.99
C ILE A 290 20.08 -5.72 -4.37
N LEU A 291 19.84 -4.47 -3.99
CA LEU A 291 18.66 -3.71 -4.43
C LEU A 291 19.08 -2.63 -5.40
N TYR A 292 18.30 -2.51 -6.48
CA TYR A 292 18.42 -1.44 -7.46
C TYR A 292 17.15 -0.60 -7.46
N ASP A 293 17.04 0.40 -8.29
CA ASP A 293 15.87 1.25 -8.58
C ASP A 293 15.02 1.63 -7.34
N PHE A 294 15.27 2.82 -6.80
CA PHE A 294 14.56 3.37 -5.64
C PHE A 294 13.57 4.47 -6.01
N GLY A 295 13.15 4.50 -7.29
CA GLY A 295 12.18 5.45 -7.80
C GLY A 295 10.81 5.35 -7.14
N MET A 296 10.46 4.18 -6.59
CA MET A 296 9.25 3.98 -5.81
C MET A 296 9.55 3.70 -4.34
N ALA A 297 9.38 4.70 -3.51
CA ALA A 297 9.48 4.56 -2.07
C ALA A 297 8.15 4.93 -1.38
N GLY A 298 7.78 4.16 -0.36
CA GLY A 298 6.65 4.44 0.51
C GLY A 298 7.12 5.00 1.85
N ARG A 299 6.26 5.80 2.49
CA ARG A 299 6.52 6.35 3.82
C ARG A 299 5.36 6.01 4.75
N LEU A 300 5.65 5.43 5.89
CA LEU A 300 4.65 5.15 6.93
C LEU A 300 5.01 5.93 8.19
N ASP A 301 4.06 6.74 8.63
CA ASP A 301 4.21 7.33 9.95
C ASP A 301 4.10 6.27 11.04
N ARG A 302 4.61 6.60 12.21
CA ARG A 302 4.64 5.69 13.36
C ARG A 302 3.25 5.16 13.72
N LYS A 303 2.21 5.99 13.63
CA LYS A 303 0.84 5.61 13.97
C LYS A 303 0.31 4.54 13.00
N THR A 304 0.47 4.77 11.70
CA THR A 304 0.08 3.82 10.65
C THR A 304 0.83 2.50 10.79
N ARG A 305 2.13 2.54 11.08
CA ARG A 305 2.98 1.37 11.29
C ARG A 305 2.49 0.51 12.48
N ILE A 306 2.23 1.12 13.63
CA ILE A 306 1.70 0.41 14.80
C ILE A 306 0.31 -0.17 14.49
N SER A 307 -0.53 0.54 13.76
CA SER A 307 -1.84 0.03 13.37
C SER A 307 -1.75 -1.13 12.37
N LEU A 308 -0.74 -1.14 11.49
CA LEU A 308 -0.44 -2.31 10.65
C LEU A 308 0.00 -3.52 11.48
N VAL A 309 0.87 -3.34 12.47
CA VAL A 309 1.28 -4.41 13.39
C VAL A 309 0.06 -4.99 14.13
N ARG A 310 -0.84 -4.11 14.58
CA ARG A 310 -2.12 -4.53 15.22
C ARG A 310 -3.00 -5.31 14.26
N LEU A 311 -3.12 -4.86 13.01
CA LEU A 311 -3.87 -5.57 11.98
C LEU A 311 -3.32 -6.98 11.75
N TYR A 312 -2.00 -7.12 11.66
CA TYR A 312 -1.36 -8.42 11.50
C TYR A 312 -1.60 -9.36 12.70
N ARG A 313 -1.48 -8.84 13.90
CA ARG A 313 -1.78 -9.63 15.10
C ARG A 313 -3.23 -10.06 15.13
N ALA A 314 -4.16 -9.15 14.82
CA ALA A 314 -5.58 -9.45 14.71
C ALA A 314 -5.87 -10.55 13.67
N ILE A 315 -5.17 -10.54 12.53
CA ILE A 315 -5.29 -11.59 11.49
C ILE A 315 -4.78 -12.92 12.03
N VAL A 316 -3.62 -12.95 12.68
CA VAL A 316 -3.03 -14.18 13.26
C VAL A 316 -3.91 -14.74 14.37
N GLU A 317 -4.44 -13.89 15.26
CA GLU A 317 -5.29 -14.26 16.37
C GLU A 317 -6.75 -14.53 15.94
N GLY A 318 -7.17 -14.02 14.76
CA GLY A 318 -8.53 -14.12 14.23
C GLY A 318 -9.52 -13.20 14.92
N ASP A 319 -9.03 -12.11 15.50
CA ASP A 319 -9.85 -11.11 16.15
C ASP A 319 -10.36 -10.09 15.13
N SER A 320 -11.59 -10.28 14.66
CA SER A 320 -12.24 -9.40 13.67
C SER A 320 -12.50 -7.99 14.22
N GLU A 321 -12.76 -7.84 15.51
CA GLU A 321 -13.01 -6.53 16.11
C GLU A 321 -11.72 -5.70 16.16
N TRP A 322 -10.63 -6.32 16.58
CA TRP A 322 -9.32 -5.69 16.60
C TRP A 322 -8.81 -5.36 15.19
N ALA A 323 -9.10 -6.25 14.21
CA ALA A 323 -8.80 -5.98 12.81
C ALA A 323 -9.56 -4.76 12.26
N VAL A 324 -10.87 -4.64 12.55
CA VAL A 324 -11.68 -3.47 12.15
C VAL A 324 -11.19 -2.19 12.82
N GLU A 325 -10.81 -2.23 14.10
CA GLU A 325 -10.20 -1.08 14.78
C GLU A 325 -8.89 -0.65 14.11
N ALA A 326 -8.01 -1.60 13.82
CA ALA A 326 -6.76 -1.34 13.15
C ALA A 326 -6.97 -0.73 11.75
N LEU A 327 -7.87 -1.30 10.94
CA LEU A 327 -8.25 -0.76 9.62
C LEU A 327 -8.81 0.67 9.71
N THR A 328 -9.58 0.96 10.76
CA THR A 328 -10.11 2.32 11.01
C THR A 328 -8.99 3.29 11.34
N ASP A 329 -8.06 2.90 12.22
CA ASP A 329 -6.92 3.73 12.64
C ASP A 329 -5.94 4.02 11.49
N ILE A 330 -5.78 3.08 10.56
CA ILE A 330 -5.00 3.23 9.32
C ILE A 330 -5.70 4.22 8.35
N GLY A 331 -6.99 4.48 8.55
CA GLY A 331 -7.78 5.30 7.63
C GLY A 331 -8.28 4.53 6.40
N ALA A 332 -8.29 3.20 6.45
CA ALA A 332 -8.81 2.36 5.38
C ALA A 332 -10.34 2.28 5.35
N VAL A 333 -11.00 2.71 6.42
CA VAL A 333 -12.47 2.71 6.58
C VAL A 333 -13.00 4.13 6.45
N GLN A 334 -14.04 4.33 5.62
CA GLN A 334 -14.68 5.64 5.47
C GLN A 334 -15.43 6.04 6.74
N PRO A 335 -15.44 7.34 7.10
CA PRO A 335 -16.26 7.86 8.19
C PRO A 335 -17.74 7.53 7.96
N GLY A 336 -18.41 7.01 9.00
CA GLY A 336 -19.83 6.64 8.92
C GLY A 336 -20.11 5.23 8.43
N ALA A 337 -19.10 4.41 8.17
CA ALA A 337 -19.28 3.00 7.82
C ALA A 337 -19.95 2.20 8.95
N ASP A 338 -20.87 1.31 8.62
CA ASP A 338 -21.50 0.43 9.59
C ASP A 338 -20.48 -0.58 10.14
N ARG A 339 -20.08 -0.39 11.40
CA ARG A 339 -19.09 -1.24 12.08
C ARG A 339 -19.52 -2.69 12.20
N ARG A 340 -20.83 -2.99 12.30
CA ARG A 340 -21.33 -4.38 12.40
C ARG A 340 -21.13 -5.11 11.09
N LEU A 341 -21.47 -4.43 9.99
CA LEU A 341 -21.31 -4.94 8.64
C LEU A 341 -19.83 -5.16 8.29
N LEU A 342 -18.97 -4.21 8.68
CA LEU A 342 -17.52 -4.28 8.53
C LEU A 342 -16.93 -5.48 9.29
N ARG A 343 -17.31 -5.66 10.56
CA ARG A 343 -16.85 -6.78 11.37
C ARG A 343 -17.25 -8.11 10.72
N ARG A 344 -18.50 -8.23 10.27
CA ARG A 344 -18.96 -9.46 9.62
C ARG A 344 -18.19 -9.76 8.32
N ALA A 345 -17.87 -8.74 7.53
CA ALA A 345 -17.04 -8.90 6.34
C ALA A 345 -15.62 -9.37 6.67
N VAL A 346 -15.00 -8.77 7.69
CA VAL A 346 -13.67 -9.17 8.16
C VAL A 346 -13.69 -10.58 8.74
N GLU A 347 -14.72 -10.97 9.51
CA GLU A 347 -14.89 -12.35 9.99
C GLU A 347 -14.89 -13.36 8.84
N LEU A 348 -15.71 -13.10 7.80
CA LEU A 348 -15.76 -13.98 6.62
C LEU A 348 -14.41 -14.07 5.89
N MET A 349 -13.67 -12.94 5.81
CA MET A 349 -12.33 -12.93 5.23
C MET A 349 -11.34 -13.75 6.05
N LEU A 350 -11.38 -13.64 7.38
CA LEU A 350 -10.51 -14.39 8.26
C LEU A 350 -10.84 -15.89 8.27
N GLU A 351 -12.13 -16.25 8.18
CA GLU A 351 -12.59 -17.63 8.04
C GLU A 351 -12.12 -18.25 6.70
N GLU A 352 -12.24 -17.49 5.59
CA GLU A 352 -11.76 -17.91 4.26
C GLU A 352 -10.24 -18.08 4.22
N ALA A 353 -9.48 -17.17 4.86
CA ALA A 353 -8.02 -17.25 4.93
C ALA A 353 -7.50 -18.41 5.81
N ARG A 354 -8.31 -18.93 6.74
CA ARG A 354 -8.00 -20.07 7.60
C ARG A 354 -8.51 -21.40 7.05
N GLY A 355 -9.34 -21.37 6.02
CA GLY A 355 -9.96 -22.56 5.44
C GLY A 355 -8.93 -23.55 4.92
N GLU A 356 -9.02 -24.79 5.39
CA GLU A 356 -8.24 -25.92 4.90
C GLU A 356 -8.69 -26.24 3.47
N GLY A 357 -7.95 -25.88 2.46
CA GLY A 357 -8.28 -26.34 1.11
C GLY A 357 -7.72 -25.55 -0.06
N ILE A 358 -6.91 -24.54 0.15
CA ILE A 358 -6.42 -23.68 -0.94
C ILE A 358 -4.91 -23.82 -1.08
N ALA A 359 -4.50 -24.92 -1.71
CA ALA A 359 -3.09 -25.24 -1.92
C ALA A 359 -2.45 -24.56 -3.15
N ALA A 360 -3.18 -23.74 -3.93
CA ALA A 360 -2.73 -23.25 -5.24
C ALA A 360 -2.74 -21.74 -5.45
N GLU A 361 -3.34 -20.95 -4.57
CA GLU A 361 -3.37 -19.49 -4.71
C GLU A 361 -2.68 -18.79 -3.54
N SER A 362 -2.14 -17.59 -3.79
CA SER A 362 -1.39 -16.84 -2.78
C SER A 362 -2.30 -16.41 -1.62
N GLU A 363 -1.88 -16.67 -0.39
CA GLU A 363 -2.63 -16.31 0.83
C GLU A 363 -3.01 -14.82 0.86
N VAL A 364 -2.10 -13.96 0.37
CA VAL A 364 -2.31 -12.51 0.31
C VAL A 364 -3.26 -12.13 -0.83
N GLN A 365 -3.14 -12.77 -2.01
CA GLN A 365 -4.03 -12.51 -3.13
C GLN A 365 -5.46 -12.96 -2.83
N GLU A 366 -5.63 -14.04 -2.09
CA GLU A 366 -6.95 -14.47 -1.64
C GLU A 366 -7.58 -13.52 -0.63
N LEU A 367 -6.78 -13.07 0.35
CA LEU A 367 -7.21 -12.05 1.29
C LEU A 367 -7.62 -10.75 0.55
N LEU A 368 -6.86 -10.35 -0.46
CA LEU A 368 -7.16 -9.19 -1.30
C LEU A 368 -8.35 -9.44 -2.23
N ARG A 369 -8.54 -10.65 -2.76
CA ARG A 369 -9.72 -11.01 -3.57
C ARG A 369 -10.97 -11.11 -2.72
N ALA A 370 -10.89 -11.69 -1.53
CA ALA A 370 -11.99 -11.72 -0.57
C ALA A 370 -12.39 -10.31 -0.15
N ALA A 371 -11.38 -9.47 0.16
CA ALA A 371 -11.55 -8.05 0.41
C ALA A 371 -12.17 -7.34 -0.81
N GLY A 372 -11.68 -7.61 -2.03
CA GLY A 372 -12.20 -7.04 -3.27
C GLY A 372 -13.66 -7.41 -3.54
N ARG A 373 -14.04 -8.65 -3.30
CA ARG A 373 -15.46 -9.11 -3.41
C ARG A 373 -16.37 -8.46 -2.37
N ALA A 374 -15.87 -8.26 -1.16
CA ALA A 374 -16.58 -7.55 -0.11
C ALA A 374 -16.62 -6.03 -0.35
N ILE A 375 -15.63 -5.47 -1.06
CA ILE A 375 -15.47 -4.03 -1.36
C ILE A 375 -16.41 -3.54 -2.47
N HIS A 376 -16.96 -4.39 -3.35
CA HIS A 376 -17.92 -3.99 -4.40
C HIS A 376 -19.27 -3.46 -3.84
N GLY A 377 -19.24 -2.68 -2.83
CA GLY A 377 -20.35 -2.04 -2.12
C GLY A 377 -19.94 -1.50 -0.76
N PHE A 378 -18.68 -1.67 -0.37
CA PHE A 378 -18.14 -1.29 0.93
C PHE A 378 -17.33 0.02 0.89
N PRO A 379 -17.38 0.80 1.96
CA PRO A 379 -16.75 2.11 2.05
C PRO A 379 -15.27 2.05 2.44
N PHE A 380 -14.44 1.25 1.70
CA PHE A 380 -12.99 1.29 1.91
C PHE A 380 -12.31 2.33 1.04
N ARG A 381 -11.38 3.07 1.61
CA ARG A 381 -10.54 4.05 0.92
C ARG A 381 -9.10 3.90 1.41
N LEU A 382 -8.26 3.22 0.63
CA LEU A 382 -6.87 3.04 1.00
C LEU A 382 -6.08 4.34 0.77
N PRO A 383 -5.42 4.90 1.79
CA PRO A 383 -4.42 5.96 1.62
C PRO A 383 -3.31 5.52 0.65
N ARG A 384 -2.70 6.48 -0.08
CA ARG A 384 -1.68 6.21 -1.10
C ARG A 384 -0.55 5.29 -0.60
N ASN A 385 -0.02 5.56 0.58
CA ASN A 385 1.08 4.78 1.15
C ASN A 385 0.69 3.33 1.46
N LEU A 386 -0.58 3.09 1.80
CA LEU A 386 -1.11 1.74 1.97
C LEU A 386 -1.31 1.01 0.64
N VAL A 387 -1.69 1.71 -0.42
CA VAL A 387 -1.75 1.12 -1.77
C VAL A 387 -0.36 0.65 -2.19
N LEU A 388 0.68 1.48 -1.99
CA LEU A 388 2.07 1.10 -2.25
C LEU A 388 2.52 -0.08 -1.40
N TYR A 389 2.13 -0.10 -0.13
CA TYR A 389 2.43 -1.19 0.79
C TYR A 389 1.77 -2.51 0.36
N VAL A 390 0.48 -2.51 0.04
CA VAL A 390 -0.25 -3.70 -0.42
C VAL A 390 0.35 -4.20 -1.75
N ARG A 391 0.65 -3.30 -2.69
CA ARG A 391 1.34 -3.65 -3.94
C ARG A 391 2.69 -4.32 -3.66
N MET A 392 3.48 -3.74 -2.76
CA MET A 392 4.77 -4.31 -2.36
C MET A 392 4.61 -5.74 -1.85
N ILE A 393 3.65 -6.02 -0.96
CA ILE A 393 3.42 -7.35 -0.42
C ILE A 393 3.05 -8.36 -1.51
N VAL A 394 2.15 -7.99 -2.44
CA VAL A 394 1.71 -8.88 -3.53
C VAL A 394 2.87 -9.23 -4.46
N VAL A 395 3.67 -8.23 -4.86
CA VAL A 395 4.83 -8.46 -5.73
C VAL A 395 5.89 -9.28 -5.01
N LEU A 396 6.17 -8.96 -3.75
CA LEU A 396 7.13 -9.66 -2.90
C LEU A 396 6.77 -11.15 -2.74
N GLU A 397 5.50 -11.44 -2.48
CA GLU A 397 5.02 -12.81 -2.38
C GLU A 397 5.24 -13.57 -3.69
N GLY A 398 4.96 -12.95 -4.83
CA GLY A 398 5.22 -13.53 -6.15
C GLY A 398 6.69 -13.87 -6.37
N VAL A 399 7.62 -12.98 -5.95
CA VAL A 399 9.06 -13.24 -6.00
C VAL A 399 9.46 -14.39 -5.09
N CYS A 400 8.97 -14.40 -3.85
CA CYS A 400 9.29 -15.44 -2.88
C CYS A 400 8.75 -16.81 -3.31
N LYS A 401 7.55 -16.90 -3.88
CA LYS A 401 6.99 -18.14 -4.43
C LYS A 401 7.71 -18.65 -5.67
N ARG A 402 8.34 -17.79 -6.45
CA ARG A 402 9.20 -18.21 -7.56
C ARG A 402 10.48 -18.87 -7.06
N LEU A 403 11.04 -18.42 -5.93
CA LEU A 403 12.20 -19.00 -5.28
C LEU A 403 11.87 -20.31 -4.54
N ASP A 404 10.76 -20.31 -3.81
CA ASP A 404 10.24 -21.42 -3.03
C ASP A 404 8.71 -21.54 -3.24
N PRO A 405 8.24 -22.52 -4.04
CA PRO A 405 6.80 -22.71 -4.31
C PRO A 405 5.96 -22.97 -3.05
N GLU A 406 6.58 -23.48 -1.96
CA GLU A 406 5.91 -23.72 -0.68
C GLU A 406 6.01 -22.52 0.28
N PHE A 407 6.48 -21.37 -0.19
CA PHE A 407 6.65 -20.17 0.62
C PHE A 407 5.33 -19.71 1.25
N LYS A 408 5.37 -19.48 2.57
CA LYS A 408 4.27 -18.92 3.36
C LYS A 408 4.68 -17.60 3.97
N PHE A 409 3.90 -16.56 3.71
CA PHE A 409 4.21 -15.20 4.15
C PHE A 409 3.97 -14.97 5.65
N LEU A 410 2.86 -15.49 6.20
CA LEU A 410 2.46 -15.26 7.60
C LEU A 410 3.49 -15.72 8.65
N PRO A 411 4.14 -16.90 8.52
CA PRO A 411 5.20 -17.29 9.45
C PRO A 411 6.40 -16.36 9.45
N ILE A 412 6.80 -15.87 8.26
CA ILE A 412 7.91 -14.91 8.15
C ILE A 412 7.54 -13.58 8.79
N LEU A 413 6.34 -13.09 8.55
CA LEU A 413 5.83 -11.88 9.17
C LEU A 413 5.85 -11.96 10.69
N SER A 414 5.33 -13.05 11.28
CA SER A 414 5.31 -13.24 12.72
C SER A 414 6.71 -13.34 13.35
N SER A 415 7.68 -13.93 12.64
CA SER A 415 9.08 -13.95 13.09
C SER A 415 9.72 -12.56 13.02
N THR A 416 9.47 -11.82 11.93
CA THR A 416 10.01 -10.46 11.74
C THR A 416 9.47 -9.49 12.78
N LEU A 417 8.19 -9.57 13.13
CA LEU A 417 7.59 -8.74 14.19
C LEU A 417 8.32 -8.92 15.54
N ARG A 418 8.65 -10.17 15.87
CA ARG A 418 9.41 -10.48 17.11
C ARG A 418 10.85 -9.99 17.05
N GLU A 419 11.54 -10.21 15.91
CA GLU A 419 12.93 -9.82 15.70
C GLU A 419 13.12 -8.30 15.75
N GLU A 420 12.18 -7.53 15.20
CA GLU A 420 12.21 -6.06 15.20
C GLU A 420 11.75 -5.43 16.52
N GLY A 421 11.23 -6.22 17.46
CA GLY A 421 10.77 -5.74 18.76
C GLY A 421 9.53 -4.83 18.73
N VAL A 422 8.85 -4.75 17.57
CA VAL A 422 7.71 -3.84 17.33
C VAL A 422 6.49 -4.25 18.16
N GLU A 423 6.39 -5.51 18.54
CA GLU A 423 5.31 -6.02 19.40
C GLU A 423 5.29 -5.32 20.76
N ALA A 424 6.45 -5.12 21.39
CA ALA A 424 6.54 -4.43 22.68
C ALA A 424 6.06 -2.97 22.58
N GLU A 425 6.41 -2.28 21.49
CA GLU A 425 5.96 -0.93 21.22
C GLU A 425 4.44 -0.87 21.00
N MET A 426 3.89 -1.82 20.23
CA MET A 426 2.46 -1.95 19.99
C MET A 426 1.69 -2.17 21.31
N TYR A 427 2.14 -3.10 22.16
CA TYR A 427 1.48 -3.36 23.46
C TYR A 427 1.53 -2.15 24.38
N ARG A 428 2.67 -1.44 24.43
CA ARG A 428 2.78 -0.19 25.21
C ARG A 428 1.79 0.86 24.74
N GLU A 429 1.64 1.04 23.41
CA GLU A 429 0.71 2.02 22.86
C GLU A 429 -0.75 1.60 23.06
N GLU A 430 -1.06 0.31 22.99
CA GLU A 430 -2.38 -0.22 23.29
C GLU A 430 -2.77 0.00 24.76
N ILE A 431 -1.85 -0.25 25.69
CA ILE A 431 -2.07 0.05 27.11
C ILE A 431 -2.32 1.54 27.31
N MET A 432 -1.48 2.41 26.71
CA MET A 432 -1.66 3.87 26.81
C MET A 432 -2.96 4.35 26.17
N ARG A 433 -3.41 3.70 25.10
CA ARG A 433 -4.70 3.99 24.46
C ARG A 433 -5.87 3.60 25.36
N ARG A 434 -5.81 2.43 25.99
CA ARG A 434 -6.83 1.98 26.96
C ARG A 434 -6.88 2.91 28.17
N VAL A 435 -5.73 3.29 28.70
CA VAL A 435 -5.63 4.27 29.81
C VAL A 435 -6.23 5.61 29.40
N ARG A 436 -5.92 6.14 28.22
CA ARG A 436 -6.52 7.40 27.72
C ARG A 436 -8.03 7.28 27.52
N LYS A 437 -8.53 6.14 27.03
CA LYS A 437 -9.98 5.91 26.88
C LYS A 437 -10.66 5.89 28.24
N LEU A 438 -10.03 5.25 29.22
CA LEU A 438 -10.52 5.22 30.60
C LEU A 438 -10.53 6.63 31.25
N ALA A 439 -9.46 7.39 31.05
CA ALA A 439 -9.35 8.76 31.54
C ALA A 439 -10.45 9.66 30.98
N ARG A 440 -10.70 9.60 29.66
CA ARG A 440 -11.81 10.35 29.01
C ARG A 440 -13.18 9.91 29.56
N SER A 441 -13.41 8.61 29.70
CA SER A 441 -14.66 8.11 30.26
C SER A 441 -14.86 8.57 31.71
N LEU A 442 -13.77 8.76 32.47
CA LEU A 442 -13.82 9.34 33.82
C LEU A 442 -14.08 10.86 33.77
N GLU A 443 -13.48 11.59 32.83
CA GLU A 443 -13.77 13.01 32.60
C GLU A 443 -15.24 13.22 32.22
N ASP A 444 -15.75 12.43 31.24
CA ASP A 444 -17.17 12.45 30.85
C ASP A 444 -18.09 12.12 32.02
N ALA A 445 -17.70 11.17 32.88
CA ALA A 445 -18.47 10.83 34.09
C ALA A 445 -18.44 11.93 35.15
N LEU A 446 -17.37 12.70 35.24
CA LEU A 446 -17.27 13.87 36.13
C LEU A 446 -18.08 15.06 35.62
N GLU A 447 -18.30 15.20 34.32
CA GLU A 447 -19.14 16.23 33.70
C GLU A 447 -20.66 15.91 33.77
N LEU A 448 -21.02 14.62 33.94
CA LEU A 448 -22.41 14.16 34.04
C LEU A 448 -23.27 14.96 35.06
N PRO A 449 -22.77 15.31 36.28
CA PRO A 449 -23.55 16.10 37.22
C PRO A 449 -23.87 17.51 36.70
N THR A 450 -22.98 18.11 35.91
CA THR A 450 -23.14 19.43 35.33
C THR A 450 -24.15 19.41 34.17
N MET A 451 -24.07 18.42 33.30
CA MET A 451 -25.03 18.19 32.22
C MET A 451 -26.43 17.87 32.72
N ILE A 452 -26.54 17.08 33.80
CA ILE A 452 -27.81 16.79 34.46
C ILE A 452 -28.40 18.03 35.07
N LYS A 453 -27.56 18.92 35.63
CA LYS A 453 -28.00 20.18 36.23
C LYS A 453 -28.48 21.19 35.18
N GLU A 454 -27.86 21.19 33.99
CA GLU A 454 -28.31 21.99 32.85
C GLU A 454 -29.63 21.44 32.28
N TYR A 455 -29.75 20.15 32.08
CA TYR A 455 -30.98 19.51 31.59
C TYR A 455 -32.16 19.71 32.55
N LEU A 456 -31.93 19.72 33.88
CA LEU A 456 -32.94 19.95 34.89
C LEU A 456 -33.33 21.46 34.99
N LYS A 457 -32.55 22.35 34.43
CA LYS A 457 -32.87 23.79 34.36
C LYS A 457 -33.75 24.13 33.15
N GLU A 458 -33.65 23.36 32.06
CA GLU A 458 -34.45 23.56 30.85
C GLU A 458 -35.87 22.97 30.96
N ASP A 459 -36.13 22.05 31.91
CA ASP A 459 -37.43 21.41 32.10
C ASP A 459 -38.16 22.08 33.29
N ASP A 460 -39.02 23.02 32.99
CA ASP A 460 -39.89 23.75 33.99
C ASP A 460 -40.97 22.83 34.64
N GLY A 461 -40.81 21.49 34.55
CA GLY A 461 -41.69 20.48 35.15
C GLY A 461 -41.15 19.90 36.45
N ASP A 462 -42.00 19.85 37.46
CA ASP A 462 -41.85 19.31 38.85
C ASP A 462 -40.53 18.58 39.17
N PRO A 463 -39.56 19.21 39.86
CA PRO A 463 -38.22 18.64 40.10
C PRO A 463 -38.19 17.32 40.91
N GLY A 464 -39.29 16.98 41.55
CA GLY A 464 -39.40 15.78 42.41
C GLY A 464 -39.49 14.45 41.66
N ARG A 465 -39.93 14.47 40.37
CA ARG A 465 -40.09 13.22 39.58
C ARG A 465 -38.85 12.80 38.82
N GLY A 466 -38.02 13.73 38.34
CA GLY A 466 -36.83 13.42 37.54
C GLY A 466 -35.66 12.88 38.34
N LEU A 467 -35.35 13.52 39.47
CA LEU A 467 -34.18 13.12 40.32
C LEU A 467 -34.28 11.68 40.88
N GLY A 468 -35.49 11.24 41.16
CA GLY A 468 -35.69 9.93 41.75
C GLY A 468 -35.40 8.74 40.85
N CYS A 469 -35.31 8.93 39.49
CA CYS A 469 -34.96 7.89 38.56
C CYS A 469 -33.50 7.97 38.10
N LEU A 470 -32.88 9.14 38.16
CA LEU A 470 -31.52 9.40 37.71
C LEU A 470 -30.45 8.94 38.72
N LEU A 471 -30.66 9.17 40.01
CA LEU A 471 -29.70 8.78 41.06
C LEU A 471 -29.34 7.28 41.07
N PRO A 472 -30.30 6.36 40.96
CA PRO A 472 -29.99 4.92 40.84
C PRO A 472 -29.25 4.55 39.56
N GLY A 473 -29.55 5.25 38.45
CA GLY A 473 -28.86 5.02 37.17
C GLY A 473 -27.38 5.44 37.22
N ILE A 474 -27.10 6.57 37.88
CA ILE A 474 -25.72 7.07 38.07
C ILE A 474 -24.92 6.13 38.98
N LEU A 475 -25.51 5.67 40.09
CA LEU A 475 -24.87 4.73 41.02
C LEU A 475 -24.64 3.37 40.35
N ALA A 476 -25.58 2.88 39.54
CA ALA A 476 -25.42 1.65 38.79
C ALA A 476 -24.32 1.78 37.70
N GLY A 477 -24.26 2.92 37.01
CA GLY A 477 -23.22 3.21 36.03
C GLY A 477 -21.82 3.29 36.64
N ALA A 478 -21.68 4.02 37.74
CA ALA A 478 -20.41 4.09 38.50
C ALA A 478 -19.97 2.73 39.06
N GLY A 479 -20.92 1.93 39.51
CA GLY A 479 -20.66 0.57 40.01
C GLY A 479 -20.20 -0.35 38.87
N ALA A 480 -20.85 -0.33 37.74
CA ALA A 480 -20.46 -1.12 36.56
C ALA A 480 -19.08 -0.71 36.03
N SER A 481 -18.77 0.59 36.01
CA SER A 481 -17.45 1.11 35.60
C SER A 481 -16.32 0.66 36.54
N GLY A 482 -16.57 0.63 37.86
CA GLY A 482 -15.60 0.13 38.85
C GLY A 482 -15.31 -1.37 38.74
N ILE A 483 -16.33 -2.18 38.47
CA ILE A 483 -16.20 -3.63 38.24
C ILE A 483 -15.48 -3.89 36.92
N ALA A 484 -15.81 -3.17 35.84
CA ALA A 484 -15.15 -3.28 34.55
C ALA A 484 -13.67 -2.88 34.63
N ALA A 485 -13.34 -1.81 35.36
CA ALA A 485 -11.95 -1.40 35.58
C ALA A 485 -11.14 -2.47 36.33
N TRP A 486 -11.74 -3.13 37.35
CA TRP A 486 -11.10 -4.22 38.05
C TRP A 486 -10.89 -5.45 37.17
N ALA A 487 -11.85 -5.83 36.33
CA ALA A 487 -11.77 -6.97 35.43
C ALA A 487 -10.74 -6.78 34.29
N LEU A 488 -10.47 -5.53 33.88
CA LEU A 488 -9.60 -5.20 32.74
C LEU A 488 -8.14 -4.89 33.12
N LEU A 489 -7.84 -4.66 34.41
CA LEU A 489 -6.50 -4.27 34.86
C LEU A 489 -5.99 -5.22 35.93
N PRO A 490 -5.19 -6.24 35.58
CA PRO A 490 -4.57 -7.13 36.57
C PRO A 490 -3.63 -6.32 37.49
N GLY A 491 -3.93 -6.32 38.79
CA GLY A 491 -3.14 -5.60 39.80
C GLY A 491 -3.88 -4.47 40.52
N ILE A 492 -5.12 -4.18 40.19
CA ILE A 492 -5.95 -3.22 40.93
C ILE A 492 -6.44 -3.88 42.26
N PRO A 493 -6.30 -3.20 43.41
CA PRO A 493 -6.75 -3.72 44.69
C PRO A 493 -8.24 -4.10 44.69
N TYR A 494 -8.59 -5.17 45.43
CA TYR A 494 -9.96 -5.63 45.63
C TYR A 494 -10.91 -4.53 46.19
N ALA A 495 -10.35 -3.46 46.73
CA ALA A 495 -11.10 -2.30 47.18
C ALA A 495 -11.94 -1.65 46.05
N PHE A 496 -11.47 -1.69 44.80
CA PHE A 496 -12.24 -1.16 43.64
C PHE A 496 -13.44 -2.05 43.27
N LEU A 497 -13.31 -3.35 43.45
CA LEU A 497 -14.44 -4.28 43.28
C LEU A 497 -15.49 -4.07 44.38
N ALA A 498 -15.04 -3.86 45.62
CA ALA A 498 -15.92 -3.62 46.77
C ALA A 498 -16.68 -2.29 46.65
N THR A 499 -16.01 -1.21 46.19
CA THR A 499 -16.66 0.09 45.99
C THR A 499 -17.65 0.04 44.82
N GLY A 500 -17.32 -0.63 43.71
CA GLY A 500 -18.22 -0.83 42.58
C GLY A 500 -19.45 -1.66 42.95
N ALA A 501 -19.26 -2.76 43.67
CA ALA A 501 -20.35 -3.62 44.17
C ALA A 501 -21.22 -2.89 45.18
N GLY A 502 -20.62 -2.09 46.07
CA GLY A 502 -21.34 -1.27 47.05
C GLY A 502 -22.22 -0.19 46.38
N ALA A 503 -21.74 0.48 45.38
CA ALA A 503 -22.50 1.46 44.63
C ALA A 503 -23.68 0.85 43.87
N LEU A 504 -23.49 -0.33 43.25
CA LEU A 504 -24.56 -1.10 42.60
C LEU A 504 -25.64 -1.56 43.58
N ALA A 505 -25.23 -2.10 44.73
CA ALA A 505 -26.14 -2.55 45.78
C ALA A 505 -26.97 -1.40 46.37
N SER A 506 -26.34 -0.23 46.56
CA SER A 506 -27.01 0.98 47.06
C SER A 506 -28.04 1.50 46.05
N GLY A 507 -27.70 1.51 44.75
CA GLY A 507 -28.63 1.88 43.67
C GLY A 507 -29.84 0.96 43.57
N LEU A 508 -29.61 -0.37 43.67
CA LEU A 508 -30.67 -1.36 43.67
C LEU A 508 -31.57 -1.28 44.91
N ALA A 509 -30.96 -1.14 46.12
CA ALA A 509 -31.70 -0.99 47.36
C ALA A 509 -32.59 0.27 47.35
N TYR A 510 -32.10 1.36 46.83
CA TYR A 510 -32.89 2.57 46.66
C TYR A 510 -34.08 2.37 45.68
N CYS A 511 -33.88 1.70 44.56
CA CYS A 511 -34.95 1.36 43.62
C CYS A 511 -36.03 0.45 44.26
N ILE A 512 -35.62 -0.56 45.04
CA ILE A 512 -36.52 -1.47 45.75
C ILE A 512 -37.31 -0.75 46.83
N ALA A 513 -36.64 0.08 47.66
CA ALA A 513 -37.28 0.87 48.70
C ALA A 513 -38.34 1.79 48.13
N ARG A 514 -38.07 2.44 47.01
CA ARG A 514 -39.03 3.34 46.37
C ARG A 514 -40.20 2.63 45.68
N ARG A 515 -40.00 1.37 45.22
CA ARG A 515 -41.08 0.51 44.70
C ARG A 515 -42.04 0.06 45.78
N ARG A 516 -41.55 -0.07 47.05
CA ARG A 516 -42.37 -0.44 48.20
C ARG A 516 -43.08 0.73 48.82
N ALA A 517 -42.64 1.95 48.53
CA ALA A 517 -43.26 3.18 49.05
C ALA A 517 -44.34 3.77 48.10
N ARG A 518 -44.56 3.10 46.96
CA ARG A 518 -45.68 3.30 46.05
C ARG A 518 -46.65 2.10 46.19
#